data_6528c19b649c84a7ba3a7088b604f5d3
#
_entry.id   6528c19b649c84a7ba3a7088b604f5d3
#
_cell.length_a   1.000
_cell.length_b   1.000
_cell.length_c   1.000
_cell.angle_alpha   90.00
_cell.angle_beta   90.00
_cell.angle_gamma   90.00
#
_symmetry.space_group_name_H-M   'P 1'
#
loop_
_entity.id
_entity.type
_entity.pdbx_description
1 polymer ?
#
loop_
_entity_poly.entity_id
_entity_poly.type
_entity_poly.pdbx_seq_one_letter_code
_entity_poly.pdbx_strand_id
1 'polypeptide(L)'
;MKPTARSPFHSAFTLIELLVVIAIIALLVGILLPSLASARKEARAVQAASNARQIAIGVNTYTADSKGYIPPSYVYAAEANSSRWVVADQRDQGAGFSPQFGYVHWSWFLFENGGAPEGAFESPNAWNGGAPPTNPGPNGTPEAGQTFDPAIEDKQVKRVGFGGNAALFPRNKFASDSSGGRLNRLVTTAGVDNSTKGASKTILVAEFISTINHIALREPGGLMKSHRPITPFVGSGGNDIYSEPDSGTVARFSYPGENEIVPLDQLNQEGVLTGQSGLSILNAVGRHHPGGENKLNGGTGNFAFVDAHVERTTVRETIRQRLWGDKFFSLTGRNINVQTGP
;
A
#
# COMPACT_ATOMS: atom_id res chain seq x y z
N MET A 1 -67.34 -55.31 0.29
CA MET A 1 -66.65 -54.62 1.39
C MET A 1 -65.68 -53.69 0.79
N LYS A 2 -65.85 -52.37 0.94
CA LYS A 2 -64.89 -51.35 0.50
C LYS A 2 -63.93 -51.05 1.66
N PRO A 3 -62.60 -50.97 1.47
CA PRO A 3 -61.71 -50.57 2.51
C PRO A 3 -61.83 -49.05 2.76
N THR A 4 -62.08 -48.67 4.01
CA THR A 4 -62.03 -47.27 4.46
C THR A 4 -60.61 -46.81 4.52
N ALA A 5 -60.27 -45.82 3.68
CA ALA A 5 -58.98 -45.11 3.74
C ALA A 5 -58.93 -44.33 5.06
N ARG A 6 -57.89 -44.64 5.89
CA ARG A 6 -57.54 -43.80 7.06
C ARG A 6 -56.92 -42.52 6.55
N SER A 7 -57.50 -41.37 6.86
CA SER A 7 -56.89 -40.07 6.63
C SER A 7 -55.64 -39.91 7.51
N PRO A 8 -54.52 -39.40 7.00
CA PRO A 8 -53.35 -39.09 7.83
C PRO A 8 -53.73 -38.00 8.83
N PHE A 9 -53.47 -38.23 10.11
CA PHE A 9 -53.55 -37.19 11.13
C PHE A 9 -52.48 -36.14 10.85
N HIS A 10 -52.86 -34.99 10.37
CA HIS A 10 -52.01 -33.84 10.36
C HIS A 10 -51.91 -33.31 11.79
N SER A 11 -50.76 -33.51 12.45
CA SER A 11 -50.48 -32.85 13.71
C SER A 11 -50.45 -31.34 13.47
N ALA A 12 -51.39 -30.59 14.04
CA ALA A 12 -51.39 -29.15 13.98
C ALA A 12 -50.28 -28.60 14.88
N PHE A 13 -49.44 -27.77 14.32
CA PHE A 13 -48.32 -27.11 15.03
C PHE A 13 -48.87 -26.11 16.04
N THR A 14 -48.48 -26.20 17.30
CA THR A 14 -48.93 -25.25 18.32
C THR A 14 -48.16 -23.94 18.26
N LEU A 15 -48.78 -22.83 18.63
CA LEU A 15 -48.15 -21.50 18.67
C LEU A 15 -46.95 -21.48 19.64
N ILE A 16 -47.01 -22.27 20.71
CA ILE A 16 -45.94 -22.41 21.70
C ILE A 16 -44.73 -23.13 21.10
N GLU A 17 -44.91 -24.20 20.34
CA GLU A 17 -43.82 -24.93 19.68
C GLU A 17 -43.09 -24.03 18.70
N LEU A 18 -43.81 -23.20 17.92
CA LEU A 18 -43.20 -22.23 17.02
C LEU A 18 -42.40 -21.17 17.80
N LEU A 19 -42.98 -20.66 18.90
CA LEU A 19 -42.35 -19.63 19.71
C LEU A 19 -41.05 -20.11 20.36
N VAL A 20 -41.02 -21.32 20.88
CA VAL A 20 -39.81 -21.93 21.48
C VAL A 20 -38.74 -22.14 20.44
N VAL A 21 -39.07 -22.60 19.23
CA VAL A 21 -38.11 -22.81 18.15
C VAL A 21 -37.45 -21.49 17.73
N ILE A 22 -38.26 -20.43 17.51
CA ILE A 22 -37.68 -19.12 17.14
C ILE A 22 -36.82 -18.52 18.28
N ALA A 23 -37.21 -18.74 19.55
CA ALA A 23 -36.40 -18.29 20.68
C ALA A 23 -35.03 -18.99 20.74
N ILE A 24 -34.98 -20.30 20.49
CA ILE A 24 -33.74 -21.07 20.44
C ILE A 24 -32.88 -20.60 19.25
N ILE A 25 -33.48 -20.42 18.06
CA ILE A 25 -32.77 -19.93 16.88
C ILE A 25 -32.19 -18.51 17.15
N ALA A 26 -32.99 -17.63 17.72
CA ALA A 26 -32.55 -16.27 18.05
C ALA A 26 -31.38 -16.27 19.03
N LEU A 27 -31.40 -17.15 20.05
CA LEU A 27 -30.33 -17.33 21.00
C LEU A 27 -29.03 -17.82 20.32
N LEU A 28 -29.15 -18.85 19.48
CA LEU A 28 -28.01 -19.41 18.74
C LEU A 28 -27.41 -18.38 17.77
N VAL A 29 -28.22 -17.67 17.00
CA VAL A 29 -27.79 -16.62 16.09
C VAL A 29 -27.11 -15.47 16.87
N GLY A 30 -27.68 -15.08 18.03
CA GLY A 30 -27.12 -14.03 18.88
C GLY A 30 -25.70 -14.33 19.35
N ILE A 31 -25.33 -15.58 19.58
CA ILE A 31 -23.98 -16.00 19.96
C ILE A 31 -23.07 -16.16 18.74
N LEU A 32 -23.62 -16.65 17.60
CA LEU A 32 -22.83 -16.92 16.40
C LEU A 32 -22.40 -15.66 15.63
N LEU A 33 -23.25 -14.63 15.58
CA LEU A 33 -22.97 -13.42 14.81
C LEU A 33 -21.66 -12.69 15.23
N PRO A 34 -21.41 -12.45 16.54
CA PRO A 34 -20.17 -11.82 16.98
C PRO A 34 -18.93 -12.66 16.65
N SER A 35 -19.01 -13.98 16.84
CA SER A 35 -17.90 -14.89 16.57
C SER A 35 -17.58 -14.95 15.07
N LEU A 36 -18.59 -15.00 14.22
CA LEU A 36 -18.43 -14.99 12.76
C LEU A 36 -17.81 -13.67 12.26
N ALA A 37 -18.22 -12.53 12.85
CA ALA A 37 -17.65 -11.23 12.50
C ALA A 37 -16.15 -11.17 12.83
N SER A 38 -15.74 -11.69 13.97
CA SER A 38 -14.33 -11.79 14.38
C SER A 38 -13.54 -12.73 13.45
N ALA A 39 -14.08 -13.92 13.17
CA ALA A 39 -13.45 -14.89 12.28
C ALA A 39 -13.24 -14.32 10.85
N ARG A 40 -14.22 -13.57 10.33
CA ARG A 40 -14.09 -12.89 9.02
C ARG A 40 -12.98 -11.84 9.01
N LYS A 41 -12.80 -11.08 10.09
CA LYS A 41 -11.69 -10.10 10.20
C LYS A 41 -10.33 -10.80 10.18
N GLU A 42 -10.18 -11.89 10.92
CA GLU A 42 -8.95 -12.68 10.91
C GLU A 42 -8.69 -13.33 9.55
N ALA A 43 -9.70 -13.87 8.89
CA ALA A 43 -9.56 -14.44 7.56
C ALA A 43 -9.07 -13.41 6.54
N ARG A 44 -9.60 -12.18 6.58
CA ARG A 44 -9.12 -11.07 5.73
C ARG A 44 -7.68 -10.67 6.06
N ALA A 45 -7.30 -10.69 7.34
CA ALA A 45 -5.94 -10.38 7.74
C ALA A 45 -4.94 -11.42 7.19
N VAL A 46 -5.28 -12.71 7.26
CA VAL A 46 -4.47 -13.79 6.70
C VAL A 46 -4.40 -13.70 5.17
N GLN A 47 -5.51 -13.41 4.50
CA GLN A 47 -5.54 -13.21 3.05
C GLN A 47 -4.64 -12.04 2.64
N ALA A 48 -4.74 -10.90 3.31
CA ALA A 48 -3.89 -9.74 3.04
C ALA A 48 -2.40 -10.05 3.29
N ALA A 49 -2.07 -10.80 4.35
CA ALA A 49 -0.70 -11.25 4.61
C ALA A 49 -0.17 -12.17 3.50
N SER A 50 -1.01 -13.10 3.00
CA SER A 50 -0.67 -13.95 1.85
C SER A 50 -0.40 -13.13 0.60
N ASN A 51 -1.24 -12.13 0.33
CA ASN A 51 -1.08 -11.21 -0.80
C ASN A 51 0.21 -10.40 -0.68
N ALA A 52 0.49 -9.83 0.48
CA ALA A 52 1.74 -9.11 0.75
C ALA A 52 2.98 -9.99 0.51
N ARG A 53 2.92 -11.26 0.94
CA ARG A 53 3.99 -12.22 0.68
C ARG A 53 4.18 -12.52 -0.81
N GLN A 54 3.10 -12.70 -1.56
CA GLN A 54 3.18 -12.91 -3.00
C GLN A 54 3.80 -11.71 -3.71
N ILE A 55 3.46 -10.49 -3.31
CA ILE A 55 4.10 -9.27 -3.81
C ILE A 55 5.59 -9.28 -3.51
N ALA A 56 6.00 -9.58 -2.28
CA ALA A 56 7.42 -9.60 -1.90
C ALA A 56 8.21 -10.67 -2.67
N ILE A 57 7.62 -11.86 -2.88
CA ILE A 57 8.20 -12.88 -3.76
C ILE A 57 8.32 -12.35 -5.19
N GLY A 58 7.29 -11.67 -5.70
CA GLY A 58 7.32 -11.03 -7.03
C GLY A 58 8.44 -10.01 -7.16
N VAL A 59 8.68 -9.18 -6.14
CA VAL A 59 9.82 -8.25 -6.12
C VAL A 59 11.14 -9.03 -6.15
N ASN A 60 11.28 -10.09 -5.38
CA ASN A 60 12.50 -10.91 -5.39
C ASN A 60 12.74 -11.59 -6.74
N THR A 61 11.69 -12.05 -7.41
CA THR A 61 11.77 -12.56 -8.79
C THR A 61 12.25 -11.47 -9.75
N TYR A 62 11.62 -10.30 -9.70
CA TYR A 62 12.03 -9.16 -10.51
C TYR A 62 13.50 -8.77 -10.26
N THR A 63 13.95 -8.74 -9.01
CA THR A 63 15.33 -8.37 -8.68
C THR A 63 16.35 -9.36 -9.22
N ALA A 64 16.01 -10.66 -9.24
CA ALA A 64 16.87 -11.69 -9.81
C ALA A 64 17.10 -11.46 -11.32
N ASP A 65 16.06 -11.09 -12.05
CA ASP A 65 16.12 -10.80 -13.49
C ASP A 65 16.73 -9.42 -13.78
N SER A 66 16.62 -8.49 -12.83
CA SER A 66 17.02 -7.08 -12.95
C SER A 66 18.37 -6.78 -12.28
N LYS A 67 19.33 -7.70 -12.29
CA LYS A 67 20.68 -7.52 -11.72
C LYS A 67 20.65 -7.09 -10.24
N GLY A 68 19.68 -7.57 -9.48
CA GLY A 68 19.50 -7.26 -8.07
C GLY A 68 18.81 -5.93 -7.77
N TYR A 69 18.38 -5.18 -8.76
CA TYR A 69 17.68 -3.92 -8.57
C TYR A 69 16.22 -4.11 -8.17
N ILE A 70 15.79 -3.41 -7.13
CA ILE A 70 14.40 -3.27 -6.73
C ILE A 70 13.69 -2.38 -7.76
N PRO A 71 12.42 -2.68 -8.14
CA PRO A 71 11.71 -1.86 -9.12
C PRO A 71 11.52 -0.43 -8.62
N PRO A 72 11.54 0.56 -9.52
CA PRO A 72 11.15 1.92 -9.14
C PRO A 72 9.67 1.97 -8.76
N SER A 73 9.30 2.91 -7.90
CA SER A 73 7.89 3.12 -7.56
C SER A 73 7.02 3.35 -8.79
N TYR A 74 7.53 4.15 -9.70
CA TYR A 74 6.95 4.38 -11.03
C TYR A 74 8.00 5.03 -11.95
N VAL A 75 7.76 4.90 -13.25
CA VAL A 75 8.48 5.65 -14.30
C VAL A 75 7.48 6.31 -15.22
N TYR A 76 7.81 7.46 -15.79
CA TYR A 76 6.99 8.05 -16.83
C TYR A 76 7.30 7.42 -18.20
N ALA A 77 6.29 7.31 -19.03
CA ALA A 77 6.45 6.86 -20.39
C ALA A 77 7.12 7.92 -21.27
N ALA A 78 7.82 7.47 -22.29
CA ALA A 78 8.45 8.35 -23.30
C ALA A 78 7.50 8.69 -24.44
N GLU A 79 6.46 7.91 -24.65
CA GLU A 79 5.51 8.02 -25.74
C GLU A 79 4.07 7.88 -25.23
N ALA A 80 3.11 8.35 -26.03
CA ALA A 80 1.70 8.25 -25.73
C ALA A 80 1.26 6.82 -25.39
N ASN A 81 0.26 6.68 -24.52
CA ASN A 81 -0.29 5.41 -24.05
C ASN A 81 0.74 4.49 -23.36
N SER A 82 1.77 5.08 -22.75
CA SER A 82 2.85 4.33 -22.10
C SER A 82 3.50 3.28 -23.03
N SER A 83 3.55 3.57 -24.33
CA SER A 83 4.03 2.63 -25.35
C SER A 83 5.53 2.35 -25.24
N ARG A 84 6.28 3.29 -24.69
CA ARG A 84 7.71 3.14 -24.47
C ARG A 84 8.11 3.60 -23.07
N TRP A 85 8.65 2.68 -22.32
CA TRP A 85 9.21 2.95 -21.00
C TRP A 85 10.33 1.97 -20.69
N VAL A 86 11.47 2.48 -20.23
CA VAL A 86 12.61 1.67 -19.81
C VAL A 86 13.27 2.38 -18.62
N VAL A 87 13.53 1.67 -17.55
CA VAL A 87 14.13 2.23 -16.34
C VAL A 87 15.51 2.83 -16.61
N ALA A 88 16.31 2.18 -17.45
CA ALA A 88 17.63 2.69 -17.84
C ALA A 88 17.53 4.01 -18.60
N ASP A 89 16.56 4.13 -19.52
CA ASP A 89 16.33 5.38 -20.27
C ASP A 89 15.94 6.53 -19.33
N GLN A 90 15.09 6.24 -18.33
CA GLN A 90 14.71 7.23 -17.31
C GLN A 90 15.90 7.74 -16.52
N ARG A 91 16.86 6.86 -16.21
CA ARG A 91 18.07 7.21 -15.49
C ARG A 91 19.03 8.05 -16.31
N ASP A 92 19.15 7.74 -17.59
CA ASP A 92 20.23 8.28 -18.45
C ASP A 92 19.78 9.52 -19.25
N GLN A 93 18.49 9.70 -19.52
CA GLN A 93 17.99 10.74 -20.43
C GLN A 93 17.36 11.98 -19.81
N GLY A 94 17.19 12.04 -18.50
CA GLY A 94 16.75 13.26 -17.81
C GLY A 94 15.42 13.87 -18.25
N ALA A 95 15.42 14.79 -19.18
CA ALA A 95 14.28 15.67 -19.45
C ALA A 95 13.25 15.17 -20.48
N GLY A 96 13.47 14.03 -21.12
CA GLY A 96 12.61 13.55 -22.22
C GLY A 96 11.31 12.85 -21.79
N PHE A 97 11.22 12.45 -20.53
CA PHE A 97 10.11 11.66 -20.01
C PHE A 97 9.16 12.56 -19.21
N SER A 98 7.89 12.54 -19.56
CA SER A 98 6.91 13.51 -19.08
C SER A 98 5.66 12.84 -18.52
N PRO A 99 5.03 13.40 -17.47
CA PRO A 99 3.73 12.97 -16.99
C PRO A 99 2.63 12.98 -18.06
N GLN A 100 2.81 13.72 -19.14
CA GLN A 100 1.85 13.80 -20.25
C GLN A 100 1.60 12.48 -20.98
N PHE A 101 2.47 11.47 -20.79
CA PHE A 101 2.31 10.16 -21.42
C PHE A 101 1.84 9.08 -20.46
N GLY A 102 1.58 9.43 -19.20
CA GLY A 102 1.26 8.48 -18.15
C GLY A 102 2.49 7.91 -17.46
N TYR A 103 2.24 7.02 -16.52
CA TYR A 103 3.27 6.33 -15.77
C TYR A 103 3.12 4.80 -15.86
N VAL A 104 4.22 4.12 -15.58
CA VAL A 104 4.25 2.68 -15.33
C VAL A 104 4.59 2.45 -13.87
N HIS A 105 3.69 1.81 -13.15
CA HIS A 105 3.78 1.56 -11.73
C HIS A 105 4.57 0.27 -11.43
N TRP A 106 5.21 0.18 -10.27
CA TRP A 106 5.95 -1.03 -9.86
C TRP A 106 5.13 -2.31 -9.90
N SER A 107 3.81 -2.24 -9.64
CA SER A 107 2.93 -3.39 -9.72
C SER A 107 2.82 -3.95 -11.14
N TRP A 108 2.88 -3.09 -12.15
CA TRP A 108 2.88 -3.51 -13.55
C TRP A 108 4.15 -4.29 -13.91
N PHE A 109 5.32 -3.82 -13.45
CA PHE A 109 6.57 -4.55 -13.67
C PHE A 109 6.55 -5.96 -13.12
N LEU A 110 5.93 -6.17 -11.95
CA LEU A 110 5.83 -7.49 -11.35
C LEU A 110 4.78 -8.36 -12.06
N PHE A 111 3.64 -7.78 -12.41
CA PHE A 111 2.56 -8.48 -13.09
C PHE A 111 2.96 -8.91 -14.50
N GLU A 112 3.48 -8.00 -15.31
CA GLU A 112 3.87 -8.24 -16.70
C GLU A 112 4.96 -9.32 -16.80
N ASN A 113 5.91 -9.34 -15.88
CA ASN A 113 6.96 -10.33 -15.84
C ASN A 113 6.57 -11.66 -15.15
N GLY A 114 5.29 -11.81 -14.77
CA GLY A 114 4.79 -13.03 -14.13
C GLY A 114 5.29 -13.26 -12.70
N GLY A 115 5.90 -12.27 -12.08
CA GLY A 115 6.42 -12.38 -10.72
C GLY A 115 5.35 -12.36 -9.63
N ALA A 116 4.19 -11.71 -9.90
CA ALA A 116 3.06 -11.69 -8.99
C ALA A 116 1.73 -11.65 -9.77
N PRO A 117 0.71 -12.43 -9.37
CA PRO A 117 -0.61 -12.37 -10.01
C PRO A 117 -1.32 -11.05 -9.67
N GLU A 118 -2.17 -10.55 -10.57
CA GLU A 118 -2.88 -9.29 -10.40
C GLU A 118 -3.63 -9.20 -9.08
N GLY A 119 -4.34 -10.26 -8.70
CA GLY A 119 -5.11 -10.31 -7.44
C GLY A 119 -4.28 -10.24 -6.16
N ALA A 120 -2.95 -10.45 -6.22
CA ALA A 120 -2.08 -10.28 -5.07
C ALA A 120 -1.94 -8.80 -4.65
N PHE A 121 -2.18 -7.88 -5.57
CA PHE A 121 -2.10 -6.44 -5.27
C PHE A 121 -3.36 -5.90 -4.59
N GLU A 122 -4.44 -6.68 -4.54
CA GLU A 122 -5.67 -6.29 -3.87
C GLU A 122 -5.59 -6.54 -2.37
N SER A 123 -6.04 -5.56 -1.57
CA SER A 123 -6.28 -5.78 -0.14
C SER A 123 -7.77 -6.07 0.10
N PRO A 124 -8.10 -7.18 0.79
CA PRO A 124 -9.50 -7.52 1.09
C PRO A 124 -10.17 -6.52 2.05
N ASN A 125 -9.39 -5.59 2.61
CA ASN A 125 -9.86 -4.57 3.54
C ASN A 125 -9.90 -3.17 2.91
N ALA A 126 -9.28 -2.96 1.76
CA ALA A 126 -9.32 -1.70 1.06
C ALA A 126 -10.63 -1.54 0.26
N TRP A 127 -11.05 -0.30 0.08
CA TRP A 127 -12.18 0.03 -0.78
C TRP A 127 -11.94 -0.52 -2.20
N ASN A 128 -12.86 -1.31 -2.70
CA ASN A 128 -12.76 -2.00 -4.00
C ASN A 128 -11.41 -2.72 -4.25
N GLY A 129 -10.77 -3.24 -3.21
CA GLY A 129 -9.49 -3.93 -3.32
C GLY A 129 -8.26 -3.02 -3.30
N GLY A 130 -8.41 -1.72 -3.49
CA GLY A 130 -7.31 -0.76 -3.51
C GLY A 130 -7.49 0.39 -4.51
N ALA A 131 -6.46 1.19 -4.66
CA ALA A 131 -6.46 2.34 -5.55
C ALA A 131 -6.42 1.91 -7.03
N PRO A 132 -7.29 2.46 -7.87
CA PRO A 132 -7.19 2.32 -9.33
C PRO A 132 -6.01 3.15 -9.88
N PRO A 133 -5.59 2.97 -11.15
CA PRO A 133 -4.66 3.87 -11.82
C PRO A 133 -5.19 5.31 -11.79
N THR A 134 -4.30 6.30 -11.80
CA THR A 134 -4.72 7.71 -11.79
C THR A 134 -5.48 8.07 -13.06
N ASN A 135 -5.05 7.54 -14.20
CA ASN A 135 -5.75 7.70 -15.49
C ASN A 135 -6.01 6.31 -16.09
N PRO A 136 -7.27 5.94 -16.31
CA PRO A 136 -7.64 4.62 -16.80
C PRO A 136 -7.38 4.42 -18.31
N GLY A 137 -6.95 5.45 -19.03
CA GLY A 137 -6.74 5.40 -20.47
C GLY A 137 -8.00 5.62 -21.32
N PRO A 138 -7.85 5.59 -22.66
CA PRO A 138 -8.90 5.97 -23.60
C PRO A 138 -10.14 5.07 -23.58
N ASN A 139 -9.97 3.83 -23.16
CA ASN A 139 -11.04 2.83 -23.09
C ASN A 139 -11.59 2.61 -21.66
N GLY A 140 -11.04 3.33 -20.69
CA GLY A 140 -11.46 3.22 -19.29
C GLY A 140 -12.66 4.11 -18.96
N THR A 141 -13.45 3.69 -17.99
CA THR A 141 -14.48 4.54 -17.38
C THR A 141 -13.91 5.08 -16.07
N PRO A 142 -13.75 6.41 -15.93
CA PRO A 142 -13.16 6.97 -14.73
C PRO A 142 -14.02 6.71 -13.49
N GLU A 143 -13.38 6.36 -12.40
CA GLU A 143 -13.97 6.27 -11.08
C GLU A 143 -13.69 7.55 -10.27
N ALA A 144 -14.31 7.67 -9.10
CA ALA A 144 -14.07 8.80 -8.21
C ALA A 144 -12.58 8.92 -7.85
N GLY A 145 -12.00 10.10 -8.09
CA GLY A 145 -10.59 10.40 -7.84
C GLY A 145 -9.64 10.09 -9.00
N GLN A 146 -10.13 9.52 -10.10
CA GLN A 146 -9.36 9.40 -11.34
C GLN A 146 -9.54 10.63 -12.23
N THR A 147 -8.54 10.87 -13.08
CA THR A 147 -8.67 11.79 -14.23
C THR A 147 -8.97 11.00 -15.48
N PHE A 148 -9.61 11.66 -16.44
CA PHE A 148 -9.77 11.11 -17.76
C PHE A 148 -9.09 12.02 -18.79
N ASP A 149 -8.02 11.50 -19.37
CA ASP A 149 -7.39 12.07 -20.55
C ASP A 149 -7.19 10.92 -21.54
N PRO A 150 -7.85 10.97 -22.71
CA PRO A 150 -7.73 9.89 -23.70
C PRO A 150 -6.32 9.72 -24.29
N ALA A 151 -5.43 10.69 -24.09
CA ALA A 151 -4.04 10.62 -24.52
C ALA A 151 -3.12 9.95 -23.49
N ILE A 152 -3.62 9.71 -22.28
CA ILE A 152 -2.83 9.19 -21.15
C ILE A 152 -3.40 7.85 -20.68
N GLU A 153 -2.55 6.85 -20.55
CA GLU A 153 -2.88 5.58 -19.93
C GLU A 153 -1.81 5.20 -18.91
N ASP A 154 -2.20 5.06 -17.65
CA ASP A 154 -1.29 4.61 -16.62
C ASP A 154 -1.25 3.08 -16.59
N LYS A 155 -0.07 2.49 -16.74
CA LYS A 155 0.15 1.06 -16.64
C LYS A 155 0.31 0.66 -15.17
N GLN A 156 -0.75 0.12 -14.63
CA GLN A 156 -0.86 -0.35 -13.26
C GLN A 156 -1.81 -1.55 -13.24
N VAL A 157 -1.67 -2.47 -12.28
CA VAL A 157 -2.72 -3.47 -12.02
C VAL A 157 -4.01 -2.76 -11.62
N LYS A 158 -5.15 -3.41 -11.84
CA LYS A 158 -6.48 -2.78 -11.63
C LYS A 158 -6.65 -2.16 -10.25
N ARG A 159 -6.09 -2.80 -9.24
CA ARG A 159 -6.19 -2.34 -7.84
C ARG A 159 -4.87 -2.49 -7.13
N VAL A 160 -4.48 -1.47 -6.41
CA VAL A 160 -3.28 -1.46 -5.57
C VAL A 160 -3.69 -1.17 -4.14
N GLY A 161 -3.71 -2.21 -3.32
CA GLY A 161 -3.99 -2.16 -1.89
C GLY A 161 -2.73 -2.14 -1.02
N PHE A 162 -1.55 -2.10 -1.64
CA PHE A 162 -0.25 -2.13 -0.95
C PHE A 162 0.68 -1.04 -1.52
N GLY A 163 1.43 -0.39 -0.63
CA GLY A 163 2.44 0.58 -1.00
C GLY A 163 3.85 0.11 -0.73
N GLY A 164 4.78 0.43 -1.63
CA GLY A 164 6.19 0.16 -1.43
C GLY A 164 6.83 1.16 -0.46
N ASN A 165 7.88 0.74 0.23
CA ASN A 165 8.70 1.60 1.08
C ASN A 165 9.50 2.58 0.22
N ALA A 166 9.31 3.88 0.42
CA ALA A 166 9.98 4.94 -0.34
C ALA A 166 11.52 4.91 -0.23
N ALA A 167 12.07 4.30 0.81
CA ALA A 167 13.51 4.11 0.94
C ALA A 167 14.06 3.13 -0.10
N LEU A 168 13.24 2.19 -0.56
CA LEU A 168 13.63 1.10 -1.45
C LEU A 168 13.10 1.28 -2.88
N PHE A 169 11.89 1.81 -3.01
CA PHE A 169 11.24 2.06 -4.29
C PHE A 169 11.47 3.51 -4.72
N PRO A 170 12.48 3.79 -5.55
CA PRO A 170 12.79 5.16 -5.94
C PRO A 170 11.66 5.77 -6.78
N ARG A 171 11.49 7.07 -6.64
CA ARG A 171 10.60 7.86 -7.48
C ARG A 171 11.24 8.11 -8.85
N ASN A 172 10.41 8.56 -9.79
CA ASN A 172 10.87 8.94 -11.12
C ASN A 172 11.60 10.29 -11.12
N LYS A 173 12.83 10.31 -10.66
CA LYS A 173 13.75 11.45 -10.76
C LYS A 173 15.18 10.95 -10.87
N PHE A 174 15.46 10.20 -11.93
CA PHE A 174 16.74 9.54 -12.13
C PHE A 174 17.82 10.45 -12.70
N ALA A 175 17.42 11.53 -13.37
CA ALA A 175 18.36 12.44 -13.99
C ALA A 175 18.78 13.56 -13.06
N SER A 176 20.05 14.00 -13.20
CA SER A 176 20.45 15.32 -12.78
C SER A 176 19.93 16.31 -13.81
N ASP A 177 19.02 17.18 -13.44
CA ASP A 177 18.87 18.37 -14.23
C ASP A 177 20.05 19.32 -13.94
N SER A 178 20.31 20.22 -14.88
CA SER A 178 21.36 21.22 -14.76
C SER A 178 21.14 22.22 -13.62
N SER A 179 20.01 22.13 -12.91
CA SER A 179 19.64 22.98 -11.78
C SER A 179 19.99 22.35 -10.42
N GLY A 180 20.67 21.21 -10.41
CA GLY A 180 21.04 20.52 -9.16
C GLY A 180 19.91 19.69 -8.57
N GLY A 181 18.94 19.29 -9.41
CA GLY A 181 17.75 18.56 -9.01
C GLY A 181 18.01 17.18 -8.41
N ARG A 182 16.95 16.63 -7.90
CA ARG A 182 16.94 15.39 -7.14
C ARG A 182 17.32 14.21 -7.99
N LEU A 183 18.26 13.42 -7.49
CA LEU A 183 18.69 12.16 -8.09
C LEU A 183 18.11 11.01 -7.28
N ASN A 184 17.12 10.33 -7.82
CA ASN A 184 16.73 9.03 -7.30
C ASN A 184 17.69 7.98 -7.85
N ARG A 185 18.03 7.01 -7.02
CA ARG A 185 18.88 5.90 -7.45
C ARG A 185 18.14 4.58 -7.24
N LEU A 186 18.38 3.68 -8.16
CA LEU A 186 17.93 2.30 -8.01
C LEU A 186 18.61 1.67 -6.80
N VAL A 187 17.85 0.92 -6.02
CA VAL A 187 18.30 0.20 -4.84
C VAL A 187 18.50 -1.25 -5.19
N THR A 188 19.58 -1.85 -4.68
CA THR A 188 19.83 -3.28 -4.84
C THR A 188 19.54 -4.04 -3.55
N THR A 189 19.13 -5.29 -3.66
CA THR A 189 18.96 -6.18 -2.50
C THR A 189 20.26 -6.32 -1.72
N ALA A 190 21.42 -6.44 -2.40
CA ALA A 190 22.71 -6.46 -1.75
C ALA A 190 23.01 -5.16 -0.95
N GLY A 191 22.52 -4.01 -1.41
CA GLY A 191 22.61 -2.76 -0.67
C GLY A 191 21.82 -2.79 0.62
N VAL A 192 20.67 -3.44 0.62
CA VAL A 192 19.85 -3.64 1.84
C VAL A 192 20.49 -4.64 2.77
N ASP A 193 20.97 -5.77 2.27
CA ASP A 193 21.62 -6.81 3.07
C ASP A 193 22.87 -6.28 3.80
N ASN A 194 23.61 -5.36 3.17
CA ASN A 194 24.76 -4.70 3.74
C ASN A 194 24.40 -3.53 4.69
N SER A 195 23.11 -3.26 4.93
CA SER A 195 22.69 -2.28 5.93
C SER A 195 22.71 -2.90 7.33
N THR A 196 22.67 -2.04 8.36
CA THR A 196 22.67 -2.51 9.76
C THR A 196 21.44 -3.36 10.10
N LYS A 197 20.30 -3.08 9.43
CA LYS A 197 19.04 -3.81 9.65
C LYS A 197 18.94 -5.09 8.82
N GLY A 198 19.50 -5.09 7.62
CA GLY A 198 19.40 -6.22 6.69
C GLY A 198 17.99 -6.45 6.14
N ALA A 199 17.85 -7.44 5.27
CA ALA A 199 16.61 -7.75 4.56
C ALA A 199 15.46 -8.16 5.50
N SER A 200 15.76 -8.91 6.55
CA SER A 200 14.76 -9.43 7.50
C SER A 200 14.22 -8.39 8.49
N LYS A 201 14.79 -7.20 8.51
CA LYS A 201 14.36 -6.10 9.38
C LYS A 201 14.07 -4.82 8.59
N THR A 202 13.91 -4.94 7.27
CA THR A 202 13.55 -3.81 6.42
C THR A 202 12.25 -4.13 5.69
N ILE A 203 11.21 -3.35 5.99
CA ILE A 203 9.90 -3.46 5.35
C ILE A 203 10.04 -3.10 3.87
N LEU A 204 9.52 -3.96 3.01
CA LEU A 204 9.47 -3.79 1.57
C LEU A 204 8.16 -3.14 1.13
N VAL A 205 7.03 -3.73 1.53
CA VAL A 205 5.69 -3.23 1.23
C VAL A 205 4.80 -3.31 2.46
N ALA A 206 3.84 -2.41 2.53
CA ALA A 206 2.82 -2.39 3.58
C ALA A 206 1.44 -2.21 2.98
N GLU A 207 0.44 -2.76 3.64
CA GLU A 207 -0.96 -2.63 3.28
C GLU A 207 -1.43 -1.19 3.49
N PHE A 208 -2.24 -0.67 2.56
CA PHE A 208 -2.87 0.64 2.71
C PHE A 208 -4.07 0.58 3.67
N ILE A 209 -4.40 1.74 4.22
CA ILE A 209 -5.62 1.91 5.01
C ILE A 209 -6.87 1.73 4.15
N SER A 210 -7.99 1.33 4.77
CA SER A 210 -9.18 0.87 4.07
C SER A 210 -9.94 1.90 3.23
N THR A 211 -9.74 3.20 3.47
CA THR A 211 -10.53 4.24 2.80
C THR A 211 -9.84 4.80 1.56
N ILE A 212 -10.60 5.02 0.49
CA ILE A 212 -10.08 5.55 -0.79
C ILE A 212 -9.37 6.90 -0.63
N ASN A 213 -9.84 7.75 0.25
CA ASN A 213 -9.26 9.07 0.48
C ASN A 213 -7.83 9.01 1.06
N HIS A 214 -7.43 7.83 1.57
CA HIS A 214 -6.15 7.59 2.20
C HIS A 214 -5.22 6.70 1.38
N ILE A 215 -5.78 5.92 0.46
CA ILE A 215 -5.01 4.99 -0.39
C ILE A 215 -4.14 5.76 -1.39
N ALA A 216 -4.62 6.91 -1.82
CA ALA A 216 -3.90 7.74 -2.75
C ALA A 216 -3.62 9.08 -2.09
N LEU A 217 -2.36 9.47 -2.05
CA LEU A 217 -1.97 10.81 -1.64
C LEU A 217 -2.68 11.80 -2.55
N ARG A 218 -3.71 12.43 -2.01
CA ARG A 218 -4.52 13.37 -2.73
C ARG A 218 -3.73 14.66 -2.89
N GLU A 219 -3.44 15.05 -4.12
CA GLU A 219 -2.96 16.39 -4.37
C GLU A 219 -4.09 17.41 -4.25
N PRO A 220 -3.75 18.70 -4.05
CA PRO A 220 -4.73 19.77 -4.21
C PRO A 220 -5.48 19.61 -5.53
N GLY A 221 -6.81 19.51 -5.49
CA GLY A 221 -7.63 19.21 -6.68
C GLY A 221 -8.24 17.80 -6.69
N GLY A 222 -7.93 16.95 -5.71
CA GLY A 222 -8.64 15.69 -5.52
C GLY A 222 -8.12 14.50 -6.33
N LEU A 223 -6.98 14.65 -7.02
CA LEU A 223 -6.39 13.57 -7.81
C LEU A 223 -5.76 12.49 -6.94
N MET A 224 -6.10 11.24 -7.21
CA MET A 224 -5.47 10.09 -6.59
C MET A 224 -4.11 9.83 -7.25
N LYS A 225 -3.08 9.69 -6.41
CA LYS A 225 -1.74 9.30 -6.86
C LYS A 225 -1.34 7.97 -6.25
N SER A 226 -2.01 6.92 -6.70
CA SER A 226 -1.78 5.53 -6.30
C SER A 226 -0.34 5.05 -6.49
N HIS A 227 0.40 5.69 -7.39
CA HIS A 227 1.77 5.33 -7.72
C HIS A 227 2.81 5.79 -6.69
N ARG A 228 2.43 6.54 -5.65
CA ARG A 228 3.40 7.03 -4.66
C ARG A 228 3.73 5.97 -3.62
N PRO A 229 5.02 5.82 -3.26
CA PRO A 229 5.43 4.91 -2.20
C PRO A 229 5.11 5.49 -0.82
N ILE A 230 5.08 4.63 0.18
CA ILE A 230 4.95 5.00 1.59
C ILE A 230 6.27 5.59 2.09
N THR A 231 6.21 6.77 2.66
CA THR A 231 7.38 7.46 3.21
C THR A 231 7.39 7.36 4.74
N PRO A 232 8.35 6.66 5.31
CA PRO A 232 8.43 6.48 6.76
C PRO A 232 9.28 7.54 7.46
N PHE A 233 9.89 8.48 6.72
CA PHE A 233 10.86 9.42 7.26
C PHE A 233 10.40 10.87 7.09
N VAL A 234 10.85 11.70 8.03
CA VAL A 234 10.66 13.17 8.00
C VAL A 234 11.98 13.83 7.65
N GLY A 235 11.96 14.77 6.73
CA GLY A 235 13.13 15.57 6.38
C GLY A 235 13.41 16.67 7.42
N SER A 236 14.67 17.06 7.59
CA SER A 236 15.04 18.19 8.43
C SER A 236 14.39 19.48 7.93
N GLY A 237 13.74 20.21 8.83
CA GLY A 237 12.99 21.42 8.50
C GLY A 237 11.50 21.21 8.25
N GLY A 238 10.97 20.01 8.53
CA GLY A 238 9.54 19.71 8.38
C GLY A 238 9.10 19.53 6.93
N ASN A 239 10.06 19.49 5.99
CA ASN A 239 9.77 19.23 4.60
C ASN A 239 9.54 17.75 4.36
N ASP A 240 8.59 17.46 3.50
CA ASP A 240 8.41 16.14 2.91
C ASP A 240 9.73 15.67 2.28
N ILE A 241 10.04 14.39 2.39
CA ILE A 241 11.20 13.79 1.71
C ILE A 241 11.14 13.98 0.19
N TYR A 242 9.98 14.33 -0.33
CA TYR A 242 9.80 14.76 -1.71
C TYR A 242 10.34 16.16 -2.00
N SER A 243 10.58 16.96 -0.97
CA SER A 243 11.14 18.31 -1.04
C SER A 243 12.61 18.32 -0.65
N GLU A 244 13.37 17.32 -1.04
CA GLU A 244 14.78 17.25 -0.74
C GLU A 244 15.50 18.54 -1.15
N PRO A 245 16.35 19.11 -0.29
CA PRO A 245 17.04 20.35 -0.62
C PRO A 245 17.98 20.16 -1.80
N ASP A 246 18.13 21.22 -2.57
CA ASP A 246 19.04 21.32 -3.70
C ASP A 246 20.49 21.03 -3.31
N SER A 247 21.30 20.79 -4.31
CA SER A 247 22.71 20.42 -4.21
C SER A 247 23.49 21.20 -3.16
N GLY A 248 24.09 20.51 -2.24
CA GLY A 248 25.02 21.07 -1.26
C GLY A 248 24.60 20.94 0.20
N THR A 249 23.33 20.81 0.50
CA THR A 249 22.84 20.57 1.86
C THR A 249 22.63 19.08 2.07
N VAL A 250 23.24 18.51 3.09
CA VAL A 250 23.01 17.11 3.46
C VAL A 250 21.58 17.02 4.00
N ALA A 251 20.70 16.41 3.23
CA ALA A 251 19.35 16.11 3.71
C ALA A 251 19.44 15.17 4.91
N ARG A 252 18.80 15.55 6.00
CA ARG A 252 18.72 14.74 7.20
C ARG A 252 17.31 14.17 7.29
N PHE A 253 17.21 12.87 7.44
CA PHE A 253 15.96 12.18 7.61
C PHE A 253 15.91 11.55 8.99
N SER A 254 14.77 11.61 9.63
CA SER A 254 14.51 10.98 10.92
C SER A 254 13.22 10.18 10.86
N TYR A 255 13.11 9.20 11.73
CA TYR A 255 11.81 8.60 11.99
C TYR A 255 10.90 9.63 12.67
N PRO A 256 9.60 9.64 12.35
CA PRO A 256 8.64 10.42 13.10
C PRO A 256 8.59 9.93 14.55
N GLY A 257 8.27 10.81 15.46
CA GLY A 257 7.95 10.43 16.84
C GLY A 257 6.65 9.62 16.90
N GLU A 258 6.51 8.76 17.89
CA GLU A 258 5.26 7.99 18.07
C GLU A 258 4.02 8.87 18.21
N ASN A 259 4.19 10.08 18.74
CA ASN A 259 3.12 11.06 18.92
C ASN A 259 2.69 11.75 17.61
N GLU A 260 3.48 11.61 16.56
CA GLU A 260 3.20 12.15 15.23
C GLU A 260 2.32 11.21 14.39
N ILE A 261 2.05 9.99 14.89
CA ILE A 261 1.08 9.10 14.28
C ILE A 261 -0.33 9.63 14.56
N VAL A 262 -1.01 10.05 13.52
CA VAL A 262 -2.36 10.60 13.63
C VAL A 262 -3.34 9.53 14.15
N PRO A 263 -4.19 9.85 15.13
CA PRO A 263 -5.24 8.98 15.60
C PRO A 263 -6.17 8.49 14.47
N LEU A 264 -6.71 7.29 14.61
CA LEU A 264 -7.51 6.64 13.55
C LEU A 264 -8.77 7.44 13.20
N ASP A 265 -9.39 8.06 14.20
CA ASP A 265 -10.58 8.90 14.04
C ASP A 265 -10.29 10.22 13.31
N GLN A 266 -9.06 10.71 13.37
CA GLN A 266 -8.63 11.90 12.65
C GLN A 266 -8.19 11.59 11.21
N LEU A 267 -7.84 10.35 10.90
CA LEU A 267 -7.48 9.95 9.54
C LEU A 267 -8.61 10.12 8.53
N ASN A 268 -9.85 10.17 8.98
CA ASN A 268 -11.02 10.39 8.11
C ASN A 268 -11.24 11.86 7.75
N GLN A 269 -10.43 12.77 8.29
CA GLN A 269 -10.56 14.20 7.99
C GLN A 269 -9.81 14.52 6.68
N GLU A 270 -10.52 15.18 5.78
CA GLU A 270 -9.95 15.68 4.55
C GLU A 270 -8.84 16.69 4.88
N GLY A 271 -7.65 16.48 4.36
CA GLY A 271 -6.49 17.34 4.60
C GLY A 271 -5.37 16.75 5.47
N VAL A 272 -5.65 15.76 6.31
CA VAL A 272 -4.61 15.11 7.13
C VAL A 272 -3.54 14.41 6.28
N LEU A 273 -3.89 14.03 5.05
CA LEU A 273 -2.97 13.39 4.10
C LEU A 273 -2.48 14.33 2.98
N THR A 274 -3.00 15.55 2.90
CA THR A 274 -2.89 16.35 1.68
C THR A 274 -1.95 17.53 1.74
N GLY A 275 -1.25 17.80 2.79
CA GLY A 275 -0.51 19.03 2.64
C GLY A 275 0.37 19.53 3.74
N GLN A 276 0.54 18.81 4.76
CA GLN A 276 1.51 19.24 5.76
C GLN A 276 2.60 18.21 5.92
N SER A 277 3.76 18.61 5.50
CA SER A 277 5.08 18.17 5.91
C SER A 277 5.13 16.87 6.73
N GLY A 278 5.55 15.78 6.12
CA GLY A 278 6.10 14.62 6.80
C GLY A 278 5.15 13.71 7.58
N LEU A 279 4.10 14.24 8.16
CA LEU A 279 3.16 13.52 9.03
C LEU A 279 2.19 12.61 8.27
N SER A 280 2.02 12.84 6.98
CA SER A 280 0.89 12.31 6.24
C SER A 280 1.07 10.89 5.75
N ILE A 281 2.27 10.40 5.60
CA ILE A 281 2.52 9.26 4.71
C ILE A 281 2.49 7.92 5.43
N LEU A 282 3.05 7.80 6.62
CA LEU A 282 2.86 6.63 7.47
C LEU A 282 1.39 6.43 7.88
N ASN A 283 0.63 7.50 7.87
CA ASN A 283 -0.79 7.45 8.17
C ASN A 283 -1.62 6.72 7.10
N ALA A 284 -1.10 6.58 5.89
CA ALA A 284 -1.72 5.75 4.85
C ALA A 284 -1.58 4.24 5.09
N VAL A 285 -0.74 3.82 6.04
CA VAL A 285 -0.53 2.41 6.37
C VAL A 285 -1.76 1.83 7.08
N GLY A 286 -2.15 0.63 6.68
CA GLY A 286 -3.31 -0.08 7.22
C GLY A 286 -3.16 -0.41 8.71
N ARG A 287 -4.25 -0.21 9.46
CA ARG A 287 -4.36 -0.44 10.91
C ARG A 287 -5.71 -1.06 11.25
N HIS A 288 -6.20 -1.92 10.37
CA HIS A 288 -7.58 -2.40 10.41
C HIS A 288 -7.71 -3.86 10.79
N HIS A 289 -6.58 -4.55 10.98
CA HIS A 289 -6.59 -5.93 11.45
C HIS A 289 -6.71 -6.04 12.97
N PRO A 290 -7.21 -7.19 13.48
CA PRO A 290 -7.28 -7.45 14.92
C PRO A 290 -5.91 -7.41 15.58
N GLY A 291 -5.91 -7.06 16.86
CA GLY A 291 -4.68 -6.85 17.65
C GLY A 291 -4.25 -5.37 17.63
N GLY A 292 -3.37 -5.00 18.55
CA GLY A 292 -2.99 -3.62 18.76
C GLY A 292 -3.68 -2.98 19.97
N GLU A 293 -3.01 -2.02 20.55
CA GLU A 293 -3.26 -1.67 21.95
C GLU A 293 -4.35 -0.66 22.19
N ASN A 294 -4.82 0.08 21.19
CA ASN A 294 -5.83 1.05 21.53
C ASN A 294 -6.68 1.55 20.35
N LYS A 295 -7.85 2.03 20.72
CA LYS A 295 -8.80 2.69 19.82
C LYS A 295 -8.22 3.92 19.10
N LEU A 296 -7.22 4.55 19.69
CA LEU A 296 -6.64 5.80 19.18
C LEU A 296 -5.84 5.57 17.90
N ASN A 297 -4.99 4.55 17.87
CA ASN A 297 -4.06 4.30 16.76
C ASN A 297 -4.53 3.19 15.80
N GLY A 298 -5.69 2.61 16.04
CA GLY A 298 -6.22 1.49 15.26
C GLY A 298 -5.62 0.15 15.65
N GLY A 299 -5.84 -0.84 14.81
CA GLY A 299 -5.35 -2.20 14.98
C GLY A 299 -3.95 -2.42 14.39
N THR A 300 -3.68 -3.65 13.97
CA THR A 300 -2.45 -4.03 13.30
C THR A 300 -2.55 -3.88 11.78
N GLY A 301 -1.42 -3.82 11.10
CA GLY A 301 -1.25 -3.92 9.66
C GLY A 301 -0.34 -5.09 9.29
N ASN A 302 -0.39 -5.52 8.04
CA ASN A 302 0.53 -6.51 7.48
C ASN A 302 1.69 -5.81 6.77
N PHE A 303 2.89 -6.23 7.10
CA PHE A 303 4.14 -5.72 6.54
C PHE A 303 4.94 -6.87 5.95
N ALA A 304 5.25 -6.79 4.68
CA ALA A 304 6.17 -7.73 4.05
C ALA A 304 7.58 -7.15 4.01
N PHE A 305 8.56 -7.96 4.32
CA PHE A 305 9.97 -7.59 4.41
C PHE A 305 10.72 -7.96 3.12
N VAL A 306 11.94 -7.47 3.00
CA VAL A 306 12.76 -7.70 1.80
C VAL A 306 13.08 -9.18 1.58
N ASP A 307 13.19 -9.98 2.64
CA ASP A 307 13.35 -11.44 2.58
C ASP A 307 12.04 -12.21 2.31
N ALA A 308 10.95 -11.50 2.03
CA ALA A 308 9.60 -12.01 1.76
C ALA A 308 8.89 -12.67 2.96
N HIS A 309 9.36 -12.55 4.20
CA HIS A 309 8.50 -12.86 5.32
C HIS A 309 7.47 -11.74 5.56
N VAL A 310 6.39 -12.07 6.23
CA VAL A 310 5.33 -11.13 6.58
C VAL A 310 5.11 -11.13 8.08
N GLU A 311 5.11 -9.94 8.65
CA GLU A 311 4.82 -9.73 10.06
C GLU A 311 3.57 -8.85 10.21
N ARG A 312 2.71 -9.21 11.16
CA ARG A 312 1.55 -8.40 11.54
C ARG A 312 1.86 -7.65 12.83
N THR A 313 1.95 -6.33 12.73
CA THR A 313 2.29 -5.49 13.88
C THR A 313 1.59 -4.13 13.80
N THR A 314 1.78 -3.27 14.80
CA THR A 314 1.23 -1.91 14.78
C THR A 314 2.17 -0.95 14.04
N VAL A 315 1.62 0.12 13.47
CA VAL A 315 2.44 1.17 12.82
C VAL A 315 3.45 1.77 13.80
N ARG A 316 3.07 1.95 15.07
CA ARG A 316 3.97 2.45 16.12
C ARG A 316 5.18 1.54 16.33
N GLU A 317 4.96 0.23 16.36
CA GLU A 317 6.04 -0.73 16.55
C GLU A 317 7.02 -0.72 15.38
N THR A 318 6.55 -0.48 14.13
CA THR A 318 7.44 -0.32 12.98
C THR A 318 8.39 0.86 13.12
N ILE A 319 7.94 1.93 13.78
CA ILE A 319 8.78 3.10 14.09
C ILE A 319 9.74 2.79 15.23
N ARG A 320 9.24 2.23 16.34
CA ARG A 320 10.02 1.91 17.53
C ARG A 320 11.18 0.97 17.19
N GLN A 321 10.92 -0.04 16.39
CA GLN A 321 11.92 -1.00 15.94
C GLN A 321 12.71 -0.54 14.71
N ARG A 322 12.33 0.59 14.10
CA ARG A 322 12.95 1.13 12.87
C ARG A 322 12.93 0.14 11.72
N LEU A 323 11.77 -0.48 11.47
CA LEU A 323 11.62 -1.54 10.47
C LEU A 323 11.56 -1.02 9.01
N TRP A 324 11.60 0.29 8.78
CA TRP A 324 11.63 0.88 7.43
C TRP A 324 13.04 1.05 6.88
N GLY A 325 14.05 0.62 7.63
CA GLY A 325 15.47 0.74 7.29
C GLY A 325 16.16 1.85 8.08
N ASP A 326 17.48 1.81 8.10
CA ASP A 326 18.36 2.74 8.81
C ASP A 326 19.11 3.67 7.85
N LYS A 327 18.97 3.45 6.54
CA LYS A 327 19.53 4.26 5.48
C LYS A 327 18.46 4.67 4.49
N PHE A 328 18.57 5.90 3.99
CA PHE A 328 17.71 6.38 2.93
C PHE A 328 18.39 6.13 1.57
N PHE A 329 18.02 5.04 0.93
CA PHE A 329 18.73 4.49 -0.22
C PHE A 329 18.37 5.17 -1.53
N SER A 330 17.09 5.52 -1.72
CA SER A 330 16.56 5.81 -3.05
C SER A 330 16.68 7.28 -3.48
N LEU A 331 16.76 8.23 -2.55
CA LEU A 331 16.70 9.66 -2.91
C LEU A 331 18.03 10.27 -3.32
N THR A 332 19.03 10.20 -2.46
CA THR A 332 20.30 10.91 -2.70
C THR A 332 21.35 10.05 -3.35
N GLY A 333 21.17 8.75 -3.31
CA GLY A 333 22.22 7.78 -3.68
C GLY A 333 23.46 7.82 -2.81
N ARG A 334 23.43 8.59 -1.72
CA ARG A 334 24.55 8.73 -0.78
C ARG A 334 24.45 7.79 0.42
N ASN A 335 23.40 6.99 0.50
CA ASN A 335 23.12 6.08 1.62
C ASN A 335 23.23 6.81 2.98
N ILE A 336 22.55 7.93 3.09
CA ILE A 336 22.52 8.73 4.32
C ILE A 336 21.85 7.92 5.41
N ASN A 337 22.48 7.81 6.56
CA ASN A 337 21.86 7.16 7.72
C ASN A 337 20.68 8.00 8.20
N VAL A 338 19.57 7.31 8.49
CA VAL A 338 18.43 7.93 9.15
C VAL A 338 18.81 8.28 10.57
N GLN A 339 18.67 9.54 10.92
CA GLN A 339 18.99 9.98 12.27
C GLN A 339 17.97 9.43 13.27
N THR A 340 18.43 9.16 14.46
CA THR A 340 17.54 9.01 15.61
C THR A 340 16.86 10.35 15.84
N GLY A 341 15.55 10.40 15.79
CA GLY A 341 14.78 11.63 16.00
C GLY A 341 15.22 12.45 17.22
N PRO A 342 14.66 13.65 17.38
CA PRO A 342 15.06 14.56 18.44
C PRO A 342 14.98 13.94 19.81
#